data_57f5ffa078d4186651d10c8bd0f4973f
#
_entry.id   57f5ffa078d4186651d10c8bd0f4973f
#
_cell.length_a   1.000
_cell.length_b   1.000
_cell.length_c   1.000
_cell.angle_alpha   90.00
_cell.angle_beta   90.00
_cell.angle_gamma   90.00
#
_symmetry.space_group_name_H-M   'P 1'
#
loop_
_entity.id
_entity.type
_entity.pdbx_description
1 polymer ?
#
loop_
_entity_poly.entity_id
_entity_poly.type
_entity_poly.pdbx_seq_one_letter_code
_entity_poly.pdbx_strand_id
1 'polypeptide(L)'
;MARRMTVLVTGVSGYVAGQLLPDLRRRYTLRLVDVRATDRRGRRVPGVEVADLAHPDRDRYARFFRGADAVLHLGYRPPDVKTTGVWGADPGALETCDGELANVRMAQNVYRSALDAGVRRVVAASSNHAADWYEHALVHAGRRDVVSPADLPLSDNFYGWSKAAYELLGFVYASGSLGRKLEVVLLRIGAPRDVSGRRYLGKLVEQHVAPGASGLANFKRDLGAWLSPRDLRQLVRRAIEKRDVRNADGVPWVVVYGISGNTRAFWSLESARRVLGYAPQDDSEVAFAKDVRRLLSGPRARARGGRLGA
;
A
#
# COMPACT_ATOMS: atom_id res chain seq x y z
N MET A 1 27.89 -18.78 -11.30
CA MET A 1 27.12 -17.87 -10.41
C MET A 1 25.64 -17.99 -10.76
N ALA A 2 24.75 -18.09 -9.77
CA ALA A 2 23.30 -18.10 -10.03
C ALA A 2 22.88 -16.78 -10.69
N ARG A 3 21.99 -16.86 -11.69
CA ARG A 3 21.45 -15.68 -12.38
C ARG A 3 20.71 -14.78 -11.37
N ARG A 4 21.05 -13.50 -11.38
CA ARG A 4 20.36 -12.52 -10.54
C ARG A 4 18.92 -12.34 -11.05
N MET A 5 17.94 -12.36 -10.13
CA MET A 5 16.53 -12.19 -10.46
C MET A 5 16.28 -10.82 -11.12
N THR A 6 15.52 -10.81 -12.23
CA THR A 6 15.09 -9.60 -12.91
C THR A 6 13.72 -9.17 -12.37
N VAL A 7 13.63 -7.96 -11.82
CA VAL A 7 12.39 -7.39 -11.27
C VAL A 7 12.00 -6.16 -12.08
N LEU A 8 10.82 -6.21 -12.68
CA LEU A 8 10.19 -5.02 -13.24
C LEU A 8 9.55 -4.22 -12.11
N VAL A 9 9.96 -2.97 -11.93
CA VAL A 9 9.37 -2.05 -10.96
C VAL A 9 8.61 -0.96 -11.70
N THR A 10 7.34 -0.78 -11.39
CA THR A 10 6.51 0.29 -11.96
C THR A 10 6.13 1.31 -10.90
N GLY A 11 5.88 2.56 -11.27
CA GLY A 11 5.64 3.64 -10.32
C GLY A 11 6.91 4.08 -9.58
N VAL A 12 8.05 4.03 -10.27
CA VAL A 12 9.39 4.24 -9.67
C VAL A 12 9.67 5.67 -9.24
N SER A 13 8.92 6.63 -9.77
CA SER A 13 8.99 8.05 -9.40
C SER A 13 8.19 8.38 -8.13
N GLY A 14 7.48 7.39 -7.60
CA GLY A 14 6.63 7.51 -6.42
C GLY A 14 7.41 7.52 -5.10
N TYR A 15 6.71 7.91 -4.04
CA TYR A 15 7.27 8.01 -2.68
C TYR A 15 7.76 6.66 -2.13
N VAL A 16 6.94 5.62 -2.28
CA VAL A 16 7.27 4.26 -1.78
C VAL A 16 8.49 3.70 -2.52
N ALA A 17 8.51 3.86 -3.85
CA ALA A 17 9.63 3.42 -4.66
C ALA A 17 10.95 4.10 -4.25
N GLY A 18 10.93 5.39 -3.93
CA GLY A 18 12.11 6.12 -3.48
C GLY A 18 12.77 5.53 -2.23
N GLN A 19 11.99 4.90 -1.34
CA GLN A 19 12.49 4.22 -0.14
C GLN A 19 13.05 2.81 -0.44
N LEU A 20 12.57 2.19 -1.51
CA LEU A 20 12.91 0.82 -1.89
C LEU A 20 14.06 0.72 -2.89
N LEU A 21 14.15 1.63 -3.86
CA LEU A 21 15.10 1.55 -4.97
C LEU A 21 16.56 1.34 -4.55
N PRO A 22 17.11 1.99 -3.50
CA PRO A 22 18.48 1.74 -3.08
C PRO A 22 18.74 0.28 -2.69
N ASP A 23 17.78 -0.36 -2.01
CA ASP A 23 17.87 -1.77 -1.62
C ASP A 23 17.65 -2.72 -2.79
N LEU A 24 16.63 -2.44 -3.62
CA LEU A 24 16.31 -3.25 -4.79
C LEU A 24 17.46 -3.29 -5.81
N ARG A 25 18.13 -2.16 -6.07
CA ARG A 25 19.29 -2.08 -6.98
C ARG A 25 20.47 -2.96 -6.52
N ARG A 26 20.65 -3.13 -5.22
CA ARG A 26 21.70 -4.02 -4.69
C ARG A 26 21.38 -5.50 -4.90
N ARG A 27 20.09 -5.87 -4.91
CA ARG A 27 19.63 -7.27 -4.88
C ARG A 27 19.26 -7.83 -6.23
N TYR A 28 18.66 -7.02 -7.10
CA TYR A 28 18.02 -7.45 -8.33
C TYR A 28 18.59 -6.75 -9.55
N THR A 29 18.43 -7.36 -10.69
CA THR A 29 18.49 -6.66 -11.97
C THR A 29 17.16 -5.96 -12.16
N LEU A 30 17.17 -4.62 -12.28
CA LEU A 30 15.92 -3.85 -12.33
C LEU A 30 15.61 -3.39 -13.75
N ARG A 31 14.33 -3.48 -14.10
CA ARG A 31 13.69 -2.70 -15.16
C ARG A 31 12.77 -1.70 -14.47
N LEU A 32 12.87 -0.43 -14.84
CA LEU A 32 12.18 0.66 -14.17
C LEU A 32 11.24 1.35 -15.14
N VAL A 33 9.94 1.38 -14.81
CA VAL A 33 8.91 1.99 -15.66
C VAL A 33 8.07 2.97 -14.87
N ASP A 34 7.84 4.15 -15.42
CA ASP A 34 6.93 5.16 -14.88
C ASP A 34 6.43 6.06 -16.02
N VAL A 35 5.41 6.87 -15.78
CA VAL A 35 4.95 7.91 -16.70
C VAL A 35 5.90 9.11 -16.79
N ARG A 36 6.87 9.19 -15.89
CA ARG A 36 7.90 10.24 -15.85
C ARG A 36 9.23 9.71 -15.33
N ALA A 37 10.33 10.33 -15.76
CA ALA A 37 11.68 9.95 -15.36
C ALA A 37 12.20 10.71 -14.12
N THR A 38 11.38 11.54 -13.47
CA THR A 38 11.77 12.35 -12.30
C THR A 38 10.96 11.97 -11.07
N ASP A 39 11.61 11.98 -9.90
CA ASP A 39 10.96 11.77 -8.60
C ASP A 39 10.08 12.97 -8.20
N ARG A 40 9.43 12.89 -7.04
CA ARG A 40 8.56 13.94 -6.50
C ARG A 40 9.30 15.26 -6.18
N ARG A 41 10.63 15.24 -6.15
CA ARG A 41 11.50 16.42 -5.92
C ARG A 41 12.11 16.94 -7.23
N GLY A 42 11.64 16.45 -8.39
CA GLY A 42 12.16 16.80 -9.70
C GLY A 42 13.51 16.18 -10.05
N ARG A 43 14.08 15.30 -9.22
CA ARG A 43 15.37 14.68 -9.48
C ARG A 43 15.20 13.50 -10.41
N ARG A 44 16.10 13.39 -11.41
CA ARG A 44 16.09 12.27 -12.36
C ARG A 44 16.32 10.93 -11.63
N VAL A 45 15.46 9.95 -11.94
CA VAL A 45 15.63 8.55 -11.52
C VAL A 45 16.33 7.80 -12.66
N PRO A 46 17.60 7.37 -12.50
CA PRO A 46 18.35 6.75 -13.59
C PRO A 46 17.73 5.43 -14.04
N GLY A 47 17.73 5.20 -15.37
CA GLY A 47 17.30 3.96 -15.98
C GLY A 47 15.78 3.77 -16.06
N VAL A 48 15.00 4.85 -15.93
CA VAL A 48 13.54 4.79 -16.09
C VAL A 48 13.16 4.83 -17.57
N GLU A 49 12.41 3.85 -17.99
CA GLU A 49 11.66 3.82 -19.25
C GLU A 49 10.31 4.50 -19.05
N VAL A 50 9.98 5.44 -19.93
CA VAL A 50 8.73 6.21 -19.81
C VAL A 50 7.61 5.48 -20.54
N ALA A 51 6.57 5.07 -19.80
CA ALA A 51 5.37 4.45 -20.35
C ALA A 51 4.17 4.62 -19.41
N ASP A 52 2.98 4.81 -20.01
CA ASP A 52 1.70 4.84 -19.29
C ASP A 52 1.06 3.45 -19.30
N LEU A 53 1.07 2.77 -18.15
CA LEU A 53 0.46 1.45 -17.99
C LEU A 53 -1.07 1.48 -17.90
N ALA A 54 -1.68 2.66 -17.78
CA ALA A 54 -3.12 2.83 -17.87
C ALA A 54 -3.61 2.93 -19.33
N HIS A 55 -2.70 3.08 -20.29
CA HIS A 55 -3.03 3.16 -21.71
C HIS A 55 -3.69 1.85 -22.19
N PRO A 56 -4.78 1.89 -22.99
CA PRO A 56 -5.48 0.69 -23.44
C PRO A 56 -4.64 -0.18 -24.38
N ASP A 57 -3.79 0.42 -25.21
CA ASP A 57 -2.86 -0.27 -26.08
C ASP A 57 -1.65 -0.79 -25.30
N ARG A 58 -1.63 -2.12 -25.05
CA ARG A 58 -0.59 -2.78 -24.27
C ARG A 58 0.73 -2.96 -25.02
N ASP A 59 0.75 -2.88 -26.34
CA ASP A 59 1.99 -3.03 -27.13
C ASP A 59 3.00 -1.93 -26.79
N ARG A 60 2.54 -0.78 -26.30
CA ARG A 60 3.38 0.34 -25.83
C ARG A 60 4.28 -0.03 -24.67
N TYR A 61 3.90 -1.02 -23.85
CA TYR A 61 4.65 -1.36 -22.63
C TYR A 61 4.84 -2.86 -22.40
N ALA A 62 4.20 -3.75 -23.16
CA ALA A 62 4.31 -5.20 -22.99
C ALA A 62 5.77 -5.70 -23.05
N ARG A 63 6.63 -5.03 -23.83
CA ARG A 63 8.05 -5.37 -23.94
C ARG A 63 8.80 -5.36 -22.59
N PHE A 64 8.38 -4.52 -21.64
CA PHE A 64 9.04 -4.42 -20.34
C PHE A 64 8.83 -5.65 -19.46
N PHE A 65 7.79 -6.43 -19.69
CA PHE A 65 7.46 -7.62 -18.92
C PHE A 65 8.24 -8.86 -19.39
N ARG A 66 8.69 -8.91 -20.65
CA ARG A 66 9.38 -10.07 -21.22
C ARG A 66 10.67 -10.38 -20.46
N GLY A 67 10.80 -11.63 -19.95
CA GLY A 67 11.98 -12.07 -19.20
C GLY A 67 12.14 -11.44 -17.80
N ALA A 68 11.13 -10.79 -17.27
CA ALA A 68 11.07 -10.45 -15.86
C ALA A 68 10.66 -11.68 -15.03
N ASP A 69 11.33 -11.91 -13.91
CA ASP A 69 10.98 -12.99 -12.97
C ASP A 69 9.82 -12.58 -12.06
N ALA A 70 9.76 -11.29 -11.72
CA ALA A 70 8.69 -10.71 -10.91
C ALA A 70 8.40 -9.26 -11.34
N VAL A 71 7.19 -8.81 -11.03
CA VAL A 71 6.77 -7.40 -11.13
C VAL A 71 6.50 -6.86 -9.74
N LEU A 72 7.07 -5.71 -9.41
CA LEU A 72 6.70 -4.89 -8.26
C LEU A 72 5.90 -3.68 -8.77
N HIS A 73 4.58 -3.75 -8.64
CA HIS A 73 3.68 -2.70 -9.11
C HIS A 73 3.39 -1.70 -7.98
N LEU A 74 3.99 -0.52 -8.09
CA LEU A 74 3.81 0.61 -7.16
C LEU A 74 3.11 1.80 -7.83
N GLY A 75 2.69 1.62 -9.10
CA GLY A 75 2.03 2.67 -9.88
C GLY A 75 0.68 3.06 -9.26
N TYR A 76 0.47 4.35 -9.17
CA TYR A 76 -0.80 4.97 -8.81
C TYR A 76 -0.91 6.33 -9.49
N ARG A 77 -2.03 6.57 -10.15
CA ARG A 77 -2.36 7.84 -10.77
C ARG A 77 -3.43 8.54 -9.91
N PRO A 78 -3.08 9.63 -9.24
CA PRO A 78 -4.08 10.40 -8.52
C PRO A 78 -5.18 10.87 -9.48
N PRO A 79 -6.46 10.83 -9.08
CA PRO A 79 -7.52 11.47 -9.83
C PRO A 79 -7.21 12.97 -10.06
N ASP A 80 -7.54 13.47 -11.23
CA ASP A 80 -7.40 14.89 -11.58
C ASP A 80 -8.61 15.69 -11.10
N VAL A 81 -8.87 15.60 -9.79
CA VAL A 81 -9.98 16.26 -9.12
C VAL A 81 -9.47 16.90 -7.85
N LYS A 82 -9.88 18.13 -7.61
CA LYS A 82 -9.61 18.80 -6.32
C LYS A 82 -10.59 18.28 -5.28
N THR A 83 -10.07 17.54 -4.33
CA THR A 83 -10.81 17.11 -3.14
C THR A 83 -10.35 17.92 -1.94
N THR A 84 -11.24 18.17 -0.99
CA THR A 84 -10.91 18.81 0.29
C THR A 84 -10.15 17.85 1.20
N GLY A 85 -10.28 16.55 0.92
CA GLY A 85 -9.74 15.48 1.74
C GLY A 85 -10.46 15.32 3.09
N VAL A 86 -11.64 15.91 3.23
CA VAL A 86 -12.50 15.77 4.41
C VAL A 86 -13.37 14.55 4.22
N TRP A 87 -13.20 13.54 5.06
CA TRP A 87 -13.99 12.33 4.99
C TRP A 87 -15.47 12.63 5.30
N GLY A 88 -16.38 12.10 4.47
CA GLY A 88 -17.83 12.17 4.65
C GLY A 88 -18.51 13.45 4.18
N ALA A 89 -17.76 14.48 3.73
CA ALA A 89 -18.34 15.75 3.27
C ALA A 89 -17.55 16.41 2.12
N ASP A 90 -16.84 15.61 1.31
CA ASP A 90 -16.07 16.14 0.18
C ASP A 90 -16.91 16.18 -1.09
N PRO A 91 -17.29 17.38 -1.59
CA PRO A 91 -18.12 17.51 -2.81
C PRO A 91 -17.45 16.90 -4.05
N GLY A 92 -16.12 16.85 -4.09
CA GLY A 92 -15.37 16.27 -5.20
C GLY A 92 -15.16 14.76 -5.09
N ALA A 93 -15.70 14.11 -4.06
CA ALA A 93 -15.44 12.67 -3.84
C ALA A 93 -16.04 11.80 -4.96
N LEU A 94 -17.22 12.16 -5.48
CA LEU A 94 -17.90 11.41 -6.55
C LEU A 94 -17.08 11.44 -7.86
N GLU A 95 -16.49 12.56 -8.19
CA GLU A 95 -15.71 12.77 -9.41
C GLU A 95 -14.38 12.01 -9.38
N THR A 96 -13.95 11.51 -8.21
CA THR A 96 -12.73 10.69 -8.12
C THR A 96 -12.91 9.29 -8.71
N CYS A 97 -14.13 8.82 -8.90
CA CYS A 97 -14.44 7.46 -9.35
C CYS A 97 -13.75 7.11 -10.67
N ASP A 98 -13.86 7.96 -11.69
CA ASP A 98 -13.28 7.72 -13.02
C ASP A 98 -11.73 7.63 -12.97
N GLY A 99 -11.12 8.48 -12.16
CA GLY A 99 -9.68 8.43 -11.93
C GLY A 99 -9.24 7.12 -11.23
N GLU A 100 -10.06 6.62 -10.32
CA GLU A 100 -9.79 5.35 -9.62
C GLU A 100 -10.08 4.14 -10.52
N LEU A 101 -11.06 4.21 -11.42
CA LEU A 101 -11.26 3.20 -12.48
C LEU A 101 -10.03 3.08 -13.39
N ALA A 102 -9.34 4.19 -13.68
CA ALA A 102 -8.08 4.16 -14.42
C ALA A 102 -6.98 3.39 -13.67
N ASN A 103 -6.96 3.45 -12.33
CA ASN A 103 -6.04 2.66 -11.51
C ASN A 103 -6.38 1.16 -11.53
N VAL A 104 -7.67 0.80 -11.52
CA VAL A 104 -8.12 -0.59 -11.69
C VAL A 104 -7.72 -1.11 -13.08
N ARG A 105 -7.92 -0.32 -14.13
CA ARG A 105 -7.47 -0.67 -15.50
C ARG A 105 -5.96 -0.84 -15.58
N MET A 106 -5.18 0.04 -14.94
CA MET A 106 -3.72 -0.08 -14.88
C MET A 106 -3.30 -1.39 -14.22
N ALA A 107 -3.91 -1.78 -13.11
CA ALA A 107 -3.65 -3.06 -12.45
C ALA A 107 -4.00 -4.25 -13.38
N GLN A 108 -5.15 -4.21 -14.06
CA GLN A 108 -5.55 -5.20 -15.05
C GLN A 108 -4.50 -5.33 -16.17
N ASN A 109 -4.03 -4.21 -16.70
CA ASN A 109 -2.99 -4.20 -17.73
C ASN A 109 -1.69 -4.83 -17.24
N VAL A 110 -1.29 -4.57 -16.00
CA VAL A 110 -0.10 -5.18 -15.37
C VAL A 110 -0.27 -6.68 -15.20
N TYR A 111 -1.38 -7.16 -14.64
CA TYR A 111 -1.64 -8.58 -14.48
C TYR A 111 -1.66 -9.31 -15.82
N ARG A 112 -2.37 -8.74 -16.81
CA ARG A 112 -2.44 -9.33 -18.15
C ARG A 112 -1.08 -9.38 -18.83
N SER A 113 -0.33 -8.28 -18.82
CA SER A 113 1.01 -8.25 -19.43
C SER A 113 2.00 -9.20 -18.72
N ALA A 114 1.90 -9.33 -17.39
CA ALA A 114 2.69 -10.28 -16.63
C ALA A 114 2.33 -11.73 -17.00
N LEU A 115 1.03 -12.04 -17.09
CA LEU A 115 0.55 -13.37 -17.50
C LEU A 115 1.05 -13.71 -18.91
N ASP A 116 0.83 -12.83 -19.89
CA ASP A 116 1.20 -13.03 -21.30
C ASP A 116 2.73 -13.20 -21.46
N ALA A 117 3.53 -12.45 -20.69
CA ALA A 117 4.99 -12.50 -20.75
C ALA A 117 5.62 -13.67 -19.96
N GLY A 118 4.83 -14.49 -19.29
CA GLY A 118 5.37 -15.60 -18.53
C GLY A 118 6.00 -15.22 -17.19
N VAL A 119 5.74 -14.03 -16.67
CA VAL A 119 6.20 -13.61 -15.34
C VAL A 119 5.62 -14.55 -14.27
N ARG A 120 6.45 -14.94 -13.30
CA ARG A 120 6.01 -15.83 -12.23
C ARG A 120 5.09 -15.11 -11.23
N ARG A 121 5.45 -13.87 -10.84
CA ARG A 121 4.81 -13.18 -9.71
C ARG A 121 4.59 -11.70 -9.96
N VAL A 122 3.43 -11.20 -9.53
CA VAL A 122 3.16 -9.78 -9.35
C VAL A 122 3.00 -9.48 -7.85
N VAL A 123 3.81 -8.57 -7.34
CA VAL A 123 3.64 -7.96 -6.02
C VAL A 123 3.06 -6.56 -6.25
N ALA A 124 1.84 -6.30 -5.81
CA ALA A 124 1.17 -5.02 -6.02
C ALA A 124 0.96 -4.27 -4.71
N ALA A 125 1.23 -2.96 -4.75
CA ALA A 125 0.96 -2.07 -3.64
C ALA A 125 -0.53 -1.77 -3.57
N SER A 126 -1.23 -2.47 -2.68
CA SER A 126 -2.54 -2.10 -2.18
C SER A 126 -2.40 -1.10 -1.02
N SER A 127 -3.46 -0.87 -0.28
CA SER A 127 -3.50 0.08 0.83
C SER A 127 -4.33 -0.49 1.98
N ASN A 128 -4.01 -0.09 3.23
CA ASN A 128 -4.90 -0.32 4.36
C ASN A 128 -6.30 0.28 4.11
N HIS A 129 -6.39 1.31 3.26
CA HIS A 129 -7.65 1.93 2.84
C HIS A 129 -8.58 1.01 2.04
N ALA A 130 -8.13 -0.15 1.57
CA ALA A 130 -9.00 -1.15 0.94
C ALA A 130 -10.08 -1.69 1.89
N ALA A 131 -9.96 -1.44 3.20
CA ALA A 131 -10.88 -1.89 4.23
C ALA A 131 -11.19 -0.79 5.26
N ASP A 132 -11.26 0.46 4.80
CA ASP A 132 -11.43 1.66 5.65
C ASP A 132 -12.75 1.68 6.41
N TRP A 133 -13.82 1.12 5.84
CA TRP A 133 -15.10 1.08 6.52
C TRP A 133 -15.01 0.44 7.92
N TYR A 134 -14.21 -0.62 8.07
CA TYR A 134 -14.01 -1.26 9.38
C TYR A 134 -13.31 -0.32 10.37
N GLU A 135 -12.32 0.43 9.89
CA GLU A 135 -11.63 1.43 10.70
C GLU A 135 -12.61 2.51 11.16
N HIS A 136 -13.30 3.14 10.19
CA HIS A 136 -14.14 4.30 10.43
C HIS A 136 -15.40 3.94 11.23
N ALA A 137 -16.09 2.88 10.87
CA ALA A 137 -17.38 2.52 11.44
C ALA A 137 -17.30 1.65 12.70
N LEU A 138 -16.24 0.87 12.86
CA LEU A 138 -16.20 -0.14 13.91
C LEU A 138 -15.03 0.06 14.89
N VAL A 139 -13.80 0.22 14.40
CA VAL A 139 -12.62 0.27 15.29
C VAL A 139 -12.64 1.54 16.13
N HIS A 140 -12.85 2.70 15.52
CA HIS A 140 -12.89 3.96 16.26
C HIS A 140 -14.12 4.08 17.18
N ALA A 141 -15.17 3.33 16.90
CA ALA A 141 -16.34 3.23 17.79
C ALA A 141 -16.18 2.17 18.90
N GLY A 142 -15.03 1.49 19.01
CA GLY A 142 -14.78 0.45 20.00
C GLY A 142 -15.64 -0.81 19.80
N ARG A 143 -16.15 -1.04 18.59
CA ARG A 143 -16.97 -2.21 18.24
C ARG A 143 -16.16 -3.33 17.59
N ARG A 144 -14.87 -3.06 17.30
CA ARG A 144 -13.94 -4.02 16.71
C ARG A 144 -12.51 -3.67 17.10
N ASP A 145 -11.73 -4.69 17.47
CA ASP A 145 -10.33 -4.50 17.90
C ASP A 145 -9.33 -4.71 16.75
N VAL A 146 -9.61 -5.62 15.83
CA VAL A 146 -8.66 -6.04 14.78
C VAL A 146 -9.35 -6.16 13.42
N VAL A 147 -8.70 -5.64 12.39
CA VAL A 147 -9.08 -5.83 10.99
C VAL A 147 -8.11 -6.81 10.32
N SER A 148 -8.66 -7.87 9.73
CA SER A 148 -7.90 -8.95 9.09
C SER A 148 -7.89 -8.81 7.56
N PRO A 149 -6.83 -9.29 6.86
CA PRO A 149 -6.90 -9.43 5.41
C PRO A 149 -7.97 -10.41 4.91
N ALA A 150 -8.47 -11.29 5.80
CA ALA A 150 -9.56 -12.21 5.50
C ALA A 150 -10.95 -11.56 5.52
N ASP A 151 -11.05 -10.36 6.08
CA ASP A 151 -12.29 -9.59 6.02
C ASP A 151 -12.56 -9.14 4.58
N LEU A 152 -13.83 -9.05 4.21
CA LEU A 152 -14.20 -8.45 2.93
C LEU A 152 -13.55 -7.06 2.80
N PRO A 153 -12.97 -6.71 1.64
CA PRO A 153 -12.34 -5.41 1.46
C PRO A 153 -13.38 -4.32 1.27
N LEU A 154 -14.05 -3.93 2.36
CA LEU A 154 -15.04 -2.87 2.36
C LEU A 154 -14.37 -1.52 2.59
N SER A 155 -14.44 -0.67 1.59
CA SER A 155 -14.00 0.71 1.68
C SER A 155 -15.18 1.66 1.47
N ASP A 156 -15.17 2.77 2.18
CA ASP A 156 -16.17 3.84 2.12
C ASP A 156 -15.68 5.03 1.28
N ASN A 157 -14.62 4.82 0.50
CA ASN A 157 -14.09 5.81 -0.44
C ASN A 157 -13.56 5.14 -1.72
N PHE A 158 -13.56 5.87 -2.84
CA PHE A 158 -13.18 5.31 -4.14
C PHE A 158 -11.70 4.93 -4.24
N TYR A 159 -10.81 5.61 -3.52
CA TYR A 159 -9.40 5.21 -3.45
C TYR A 159 -9.25 3.79 -2.88
N GLY A 160 -9.83 3.55 -1.71
CA GLY A 160 -9.75 2.23 -1.08
C GLY A 160 -10.56 1.19 -1.87
N TRP A 161 -11.70 1.59 -2.46
CA TRP A 161 -12.47 0.72 -3.36
C TRP A 161 -11.63 0.27 -4.56
N SER A 162 -10.89 1.16 -5.22
CA SER A 162 -10.05 0.77 -6.35
C SER A 162 -8.96 -0.22 -5.93
N LYS A 163 -8.40 -0.04 -4.72
CA LYS A 163 -7.44 -1.00 -4.14
C LYS A 163 -8.09 -2.37 -3.93
N ALA A 164 -9.27 -2.42 -3.31
CA ALA A 164 -10.06 -3.63 -3.14
C ALA A 164 -10.40 -4.31 -4.48
N ALA A 165 -10.82 -3.52 -5.47
CA ALA A 165 -11.18 -4.03 -6.79
C ALA A 165 -10.02 -4.75 -7.48
N TYR A 166 -8.81 -4.18 -7.48
CA TYR A 166 -7.70 -4.89 -8.11
C TYR A 166 -7.09 -6.00 -7.24
N GLU A 167 -7.33 -6.01 -5.91
CA GLU A 167 -7.05 -7.20 -5.09
C GLU A 167 -7.86 -8.40 -5.57
N LEU A 168 -9.18 -8.22 -5.72
CA LEU A 168 -10.10 -9.26 -6.20
C LEU A 168 -9.82 -9.62 -7.66
N LEU A 169 -9.51 -8.65 -8.50
CA LEU A 169 -9.08 -8.91 -9.88
C LEU A 169 -7.83 -9.80 -9.92
N GLY A 170 -6.87 -9.59 -9.01
CA GLY A 170 -5.68 -10.42 -8.87
C GLY A 170 -5.98 -11.88 -8.61
N PHE A 171 -7.09 -12.19 -7.91
CA PHE A 171 -7.54 -13.57 -7.69
C PHE A 171 -7.90 -14.28 -9.01
N VAL A 172 -8.56 -13.60 -9.95
CA VAL A 172 -8.89 -14.16 -11.27
C VAL A 172 -7.62 -14.64 -11.99
N TYR A 173 -6.55 -13.84 -11.95
CA TYR A 173 -5.26 -14.20 -12.57
C TYR A 173 -4.51 -15.30 -11.81
N ALA A 174 -4.75 -15.44 -10.52
CA ALA A 174 -4.12 -16.46 -9.70
C ALA A 174 -4.87 -17.80 -9.69
N SER A 175 -6.17 -17.82 -9.98
CA SER A 175 -7.03 -19.01 -9.91
C SER A 175 -6.63 -20.11 -10.91
N GLY A 176 -6.04 -19.74 -12.04
CA GLY A 176 -5.72 -20.64 -13.14
C GLY A 176 -6.80 -20.75 -14.21
N SER A 177 -7.94 -20.09 -14.05
CA SER A 177 -9.03 -20.07 -15.04
C SER A 177 -8.63 -19.48 -16.40
N LEU A 178 -7.53 -18.75 -16.46
CA LEU A 178 -6.96 -18.15 -17.67
C LEU A 178 -5.85 -18.99 -18.32
N GLY A 179 -5.84 -20.32 -18.09
CA GLY A 179 -4.89 -21.27 -18.68
C GLY A 179 -3.58 -21.44 -17.91
N ARG A 180 -3.16 -20.43 -17.12
CA ARG A 180 -2.00 -20.53 -16.19
C ARG A 180 -2.26 -19.71 -14.93
N LYS A 181 -1.55 -20.05 -13.86
CA LYS A 181 -1.59 -19.31 -12.61
C LYS A 181 -0.51 -18.23 -12.59
N LEU A 182 -0.91 -16.99 -12.24
CA LEU A 182 0.00 -15.92 -11.89
C LEU A 182 0.03 -15.84 -10.35
N GLU A 183 1.21 -15.86 -9.75
CA GLU A 183 1.30 -15.61 -8.31
C GLU A 183 1.05 -14.11 -8.03
N VAL A 184 0.10 -13.79 -7.18
CA VAL A 184 -0.29 -12.40 -6.85
C VAL A 184 -0.18 -12.16 -5.36
N VAL A 185 0.67 -11.21 -4.97
CA VAL A 185 0.85 -10.77 -3.57
C VAL A 185 0.44 -9.32 -3.46
N LEU A 186 -0.51 -9.04 -2.60
CA LEU A 186 -1.08 -7.71 -2.40
C LEU A 186 -0.67 -7.17 -1.04
N LEU A 187 -0.01 -6.02 -1.05
CA LEU A 187 0.50 -5.38 0.14
C LEU A 187 -0.40 -4.19 0.50
N ARG A 188 -1.28 -4.35 1.48
CA ARG A 188 -2.05 -3.24 2.07
C ARG A 188 -1.11 -2.38 2.90
N ILE A 189 -0.39 -1.48 2.22
CA ILE A 189 0.61 -0.61 2.83
C ILE A 189 -0.09 0.42 3.72
N GLY A 190 0.39 0.55 4.95
CA GLY A 190 -0.06 1.57 5.89
C GLY A 190 0.57 2.94 5.64
N ALA A 191 1.17 3.56 6.65
CA ALA A 191 1.77 4.88 6.58
C ALA A 191 3.32 4.81 6.49
N PRO A 192 3.92 4.64 5.30
CA PRO A 192 5.38 4.58 5.13
C PRO A 192 5.99 5.99 5.13
N ARG A 193 5.61 6.82 6.09
CA ARG A 193 5.98 8.23 6.20
C ARG A 193 6.42 8.60 7.61
N ASP A 194 7.03 9.77 7.75
CA ASP A 194 7.28 10.35 9.07
C ASP A 194 5.96 10.68 9.75
N VAL A 195 5.75 10.13 10.96
CA VAL A 195 4.61 10.40 11.84
C VAL A 195 5.03 11.19 13.08
N SER A 196 6.09 12.00 12.99
CA SER A 196 6.48 12.90 14.07
C SER A 196 5.36 13.88 14.42
N GLY A 197 5.28 14.24 15.68
CA GLY A 197 4.21 15.09 16.20
C GLY A 197 4.10 16.48 15.58
N ARG A 198 5.16 16.99 14.94
CA ARG A 198 5.13 18.27 14.19
C ARG A 198 4.11 18.28 13.06
N ARG A 199 3.87 17.12 12.45
CA ARG A 199 2.90 16.96 11.36
C ARG A 199 1.46 17.26 11.82
N TYR A 200 1.15 17.01 13.09
CA TYR A 200 -0.21 17.03 13.64
C TYR A 200 -0.47 18.27 14.51
N LEU A 201 0.57 19.04 14.86
CA LEU A 201 0.42 20.27 15.64
C LEU A 201 -0.21 21.37 14.79
N GLY A 202 -1.32 21.94 15.26
CA GLY A 202 -1.99 23.09 14.66
C GLY A 202 -2.81 22.79 13.40
N LYS A 203 -2.98 21.53 13.02
CA LYS A 203 -3.85 21.12 11.92
C LYS A 203 -5.03 20.32 12.44
N LEU A 204 -6.24 20.74 12.09
CA LEU A 204 -7.39 19.87 11.98
C LEU A 204 -7.10 18.96 10.78
N VAL A 205 -6.50 17.80 11.02
CA VAL A 205 -6.27 16.79 10.00
C VAL A 205 -7.43 15.82 10.07
N GLU A 206 -8.48 16.11 9.33
CA GLU A 206 -9.78 15.44 9.42
C GLU A 206 -9.86 14.10 8.69
N GLN A 207 -8.74 13.65 8.12
CA GLN A 207 -8.79 12.73 6.98
C GLN A 207 -9.01 11.25 7.28
N HIS A 208 -8.85 10.74 8.50
CA HIS A 208 -8.79 9.29 8.66
C HIS A 208 -9.48 8.72 9.91
N VAL A 209 -10.09 9.52 10.72
CA VAL A 209 -10.70 9.01 11.97
C VAL A 209 -12.20 9.27 12.05
N ALA A 210 -12.63 10.48 11.80
CA ALA A 210 -14.02 10.90 11.70
C ALA A 210 -14.10 12.37 11.26
N PRO A 211 -15.22 12.87 10.72
CA PRO A 211 -15.45 14.28 10.53
C PRO A 211 -15.25 15.04 11.85
N GLY A 212 -14.44 16.10 11.82
CA GLY A 212 -14.13 16.89 13.00
C GLY A 212 -13.14 16.26 13.99
N ALA A 213 -12.54 15.12 13.66
CA ALA A 213 -11.54 14.48 14.53
C ALA A 213 -10.32 15.37 14.74
N SER A 214 -9.79 15.38 15.98
CA SER A 214 -8.63 16.17 16.32
C SER A 214 -7.35 15.68 15.65
N GLY A 215 -6.37 16.55 15.42
CA GLY A 215 -5.05 16.14 14.94
C GLY A 215 -4.39 15.09 15.85
N LEU A 216 -4.78 15.04 17.11
CA LEU A 216 -4.34 14.02 18.06
C LEU A 216 -4.90 12.63 17.75
N ALA A 217 -6.16 12.53 17.35
CA ALA A 217 -6.76 11.26 16.93
C ALA A 217 -6.05 10.71 15.67
N ASN A 218 -5.79 11.58 14.70
CA ASN A 218 -5.01 11.21 13.51
C ASN A 218 -3.56 10.81 13.86
N PHE A 219 -2.93 11.45 14.83
CA PHE A 219 -1.60 11.05 15.32
C PHE A 219 -1.64 9.63 15.90
N LYS A 220 -2.59 9.33 16.78
CA LYS A 220 -2.77 7.98 17.36
C LYS A 220 -2.99 6.92 16.26
N ARG A 221 -3.87 7.24 15.30
CA ARG A 221 -4.16 6.36 14.16
C ARG A 221 -2.91 6.10 13.33
N ASP A 222 -2.17 7.13 12.97
CA ASP A 222 -0.99 7.03 12.13
C ASP A 222 0.18 6.31 12.84
N LEU A 223 0.28 6.37 14.18
CA LEU A 223 1.18 5.51 14.95
C LEU A 223 0.83 4.03 14.73
N GLY A 224 -0.45 3.66 14.71
CA GLY A 224 -0.89 2.29 14.43
C GLY A 224 -0.59 1.84 12.99
N ALA A 225 -0.72 2.76 12.03
CA ALA A 225 -0.52 2.49 10.62
C ALA A 225 0.95 2.57 10.16
N TRP A 226 1.86 3.06 10.99
CA TRP A 226 3.23 3.34 10.58
C TRP A 226 3.95 2.11 10.02
N LEU A 227 4.72 2.36 8.96
CA LEU A 227 5.60 1.36 8.34
C LEU A 227 6.99 1.97 8.17
N SER A 228 7.96 1.48 8.92
CA SER A 228 9.34 1.96 8.84
C SER A 228 9.97 1.63 7.48
N PRO A 229 10.98 2.38 7.05
CA PRO A 229 11.72 2.06 5.83
C PRO A 229 12.42 0.68 5.91
N ARG A 230 12.83 0.22 7.11
CA ARG A 230 13.44 -1.09 7.32
C ARG A 230 12.42 -2.20 7.08
N ASP A 231 11.29 -2.10 7.72
CA ASP A 231 10.22 -3.09 7.65
C ASP A 231 9.55 -3.12 6.27
N LEU A 232 9.39 -1.96 5.62
CA LEU A 232 8.94 -1.88 4.23
C LEU A 232 9.85 -2.66 3.27
N ARG A 233 11.19 -2.50 3.40
CA ARG A 233 12.16 -3.24 2.58
C ARG A 233 12.08 -4.74 2.85
N GLN A 234 11.96 -5.13 4.13
CA GLN A 234 11.80 -6.54 4.50
C GLN A 234 10.53 -7.13 3.87
N LEU A 235 9.38 -6.45 4.02
CA LEU A 235 8.08 -6.90 3.50
C LEU A 235 8.15 -7.12 1.99
N VAL A 236 8.62 -6.12 1.23
CA VAL A 236 8.70 -6.20 -0.24
C VAL A 236 9.66 -7.31 -0.67
N ARG A 237 10.82 -7.44 -0.03
CA ARG A 237 11.76 -8.54 -0.30
C ARG A 237 11.11 -9.89 -0.07
N ARG A 238 10.44 -10.10 1.08
CA ARG A 238 9.74 -11.34 1.39
C ARG A 238 8.65 -11.64 0.36
N ALA A 239 7.88 -10.64 -0.06
CA ALA A 239 6.86 -10.79 -1.08
C ALA A 239 7.44 -11.23 -2.44
N ILE A 240 8.61 -10.71 -2.84
CA ILE A 240 9.27 -11.07 -4.09
C ILE A 240 9.90 -12.48 -4.01
N GLU A 241 10.61 -12.79 -2.91
CA GLU A 241 11.49 -13.97 -2.82
C GLU A 241 10.81 -15.22 -2.26
N LYS A 242 9.70 -15.11 -1.52
CA LYS A 242 9.04 -16.27 -0.90
C LYS A 242 8.72 -17.34 -1.95
N ARG A 243 9.11 -18.57 -1.67
CA ARG A 243 8.95 -19.69 -2.63
C ARG A 243 7.48 -20.02 -2.87
N ASP A 244 6.72 -20.08 -1.81
CA ASP A 244 5.29 -20.43 -1.83
C ASP A 244 4.48 -19.30 -1.21
N VAL A 245 3.50 -18.78 -1.96
CA VAL A 245 2.59 -17.71 -1.57
C VAL A 245 1.12 -18.14 -1.70
N ARG A 246 0.87 -19.47 -1.65
CA ARG A 246 -0.49 -19.99 -1.71
C ARG A 246 -1.25 -19.65 -0.42
N ASN A 247 -2.53 -19.34 -0.57
CA ASN A 247 -3.46 -19.21 0.52
C ASN A 247 -3.90 -20.61 1.04
N ALA A 248 -4.85 -20.67 1.96
CA ALA A 248 -5.34 -21.91 2.53
C ALA A 248 -5.99 -22.83 1.49
N ASP A 249 -6.54 -22.27 0.42
CA ASP A 249 -7.21 -23.01 -0.67
C ASP A 249 -6.23 -23.43 -1.78
N GLY A 250 -4.93 -23.24 -1.59
CA GLY A 250 -3.89 -23.60 -2.56
C GLY A 250 -3.78 -22.65 -3.77
N VAL A 251 -4.49 -21.51 -3.74
CA VAL A 251 -4.41 -20.47 -4.78
C VAL A 251 -3.23 -19.54 -4.48
N PRO A 252 -2.34 -19.26 -5.44
CA PRO A 252 -1.18 -18.38 -5.22
C PRO A 252 -1.59 -16.89 -5.22
N TRP A 253 -2.53 -16.58 -4.35
CA TRP A 253 -3.08 -15.24 -4.12
C TRP A 253 -3.10 -14.95 -2.63
N VAL A 254 -2.47 -13.86 -2.22
CA VAL A 254 -2.42 -13.47 -0.82
C VAL A 254 -2.51 -11.97 -0.64
N VAL A 255 -3.29 -11.55 0.33
CA VAL A 255 -3.39 -10.17 0.81
C VAL A 255 -2.77 -10.10 2.20
N VAL A 256 -1.92 -9.11 2.43
CA VAL A 256 -1.30 -8.88 3.74
C VAL A 256 -1.28 -7.39 4.09
N TYR A 257 -1.39 -7.08 5.38
CA TYR A 257 -1.10 -5.72 5.84
C TYR A 257 0.40 -5.48 5.95
N GLY A 258 0.82 -4.30 5.48
CA GLY A 258 2.18 -3.80 5.52
C GLY A 258 2.30 -2.64 6.50
N ILE A 259 2.48 -2.95 7.76
CA ILE A 259 2.77 -2.02 8.85
C ILE A 259 3.95 -2.56 9.67
N SER A 260 4.59 -1.71 10.48
CA SER A 260 5.57 -2.14 11.47
C SER A 260 4.91 -2.87 12.66
N GLY A 261 5.69 -3.39 13.59
CA GLY A 261 5.18 -4.07 14.78
C GLY A 261 4.60 -3.11 15.83
N ASN A 262 3.73 -2.20 15.40
CA ASN A 262 3.28 -1.08 16.19
C ASN A 262 2.39 -1.51 17.36
N THR A 263 2.68 -1.03 18.57
CA THR A 263 1.87 -1.25 19.77
C THR A 263 0.41 -0.81 19.59
N ARG A 264 0.13 0.22 18.78
CA ARG A 264 -1.23 0.74 18.52
C ARG A 264 -1.88 0.18 17.28
N ALA A 265 -1.32 -0.87 16.65
CA ALA A 265 -1.89 -1.42 15.44
C ALA A 265 -3.20 -2.15 15.70
N PHE A 266 -4.16 -1.95 14.84
CA PHE A 266 -5.40 -2.75 14.76
C PHE A 266 -5.52 -3.53 13.44
N TRP A 267 -4.53 -3.47 12.57
CA TRP A 267 -4.44 -4.32 11.38
C TRP A 267 -3.62 -5.58 11.69
N SER A 268 -4.18 -6.75 11.40
CA SER A 268 -3.54 -8.03 11.68
C SER A 268 -2.32 -8.27 10.80
N LEU A 269 -1.20 -8.62 11.41
CA LEU A 269 0.02 -9.06 10.74
C LEU A 269 0.11 -10.58 10.58
N GLU A 270 -0.90 -11.34 11.03
CA GLU A 270 -0.85 -12.80 11.05
C GLU A 270 -0.61 -13.40 9.65
N SER A 271 -1.38 -12.97 8.65
CA SER A 271 -1.22 -13.44 7.27
C SER A 271 0.18 -13.11 6.71
N ALA A 272 0.70 -11.91 6.98
CA ALA A 272 2.04 -11.52 6.56
C ALA A 272 3.13 -12.38 7.20
N ARG A 273 2.99 -12.67 8.50
CA ARG A 273 3.91 -13.55 9.24
C ARG A 273 3.86 -14.99 8.73
N ARG A 274 2.68 -15.56 8.64
CA ARG A 274 2.47 -16.95 8.24
C ARG A 274 2.87 -17.22 6.80
N VAL A 275 2.38 -16.43 5.85
CA VAL A 275 2.60 -16.69 4.42
C VAL A 275 3.94 -16.16 3.95
N LEU A 276 4.31 -14.92 4.28
CA LEU A 276 5.53 -14.31 3.79
C LEU A 276 6.75 -14.50 4.72
N GLY A 277 6.53 -14.86 5.97
CA GLY A 277 7.57 -14.84 7.00
C GLY A 277 8.01 -13.40 7.33
N TYR A 278 7.07 -12.45 7.24
CA TYR A 278 7.32 -11.07 7.62
C TYR A 278 7.49 -10.95 9.12
N ALA A 279 8.59 -10.35 9.55
CA ALA A 279 8.92 -10.14 10.96
C ALA A 279 9.35 -8.68 11.16
N PRO A 280 8.39 -7.75 11.30
CA PRO A 280 8.72 -6.35 11.52
C PRO A 280 9.51 -6.17 12.81
N GLN A 281 10.43 -5.21 12.82
CA GLN A 281 11.36 -4.97 13.91
C GLN A 281 11.21 -3.60 14.55
N ASP A 282 10.43 -2.71 13.93
CA ASP A 282 10.22 -1.36 14.40
C ASP A 282 8.84 -1.20 15.03
N ASP A 283 8.76 -0.28 16.01
CA ASP A 283 7.52 0.15 16.65
C ASP A 283 7.49 1.68 16.68
N SER A 284 6.36 2.25 16.28
CA SER A 284 6.13 3.69 16.27
C SER A 284 6.20 4.32 17.67
N GLU A 285 5.75 3.62 18.71
CA GLU A 285 5.85 4.08 20.10
C GLU A 285 7.31 4.30 20.51
N VAL A 286 8.22 3.45 20.05
CA VAL A 286 9.65 3.58 20.29
C VAL A 286 10.26 4.65 19.39
N ALA A 287 9.95 4.60 18.09
CA ALA A 287 10.53 5.52 17.10
C ALA A 287 10.15 6.98 17.37
N PHE A 288 8.93 7.23 17.86
CA PHE A 288 8.40 8.57 18.14
C PHE A 288 8.13 8.82 19.63
N ALA A 289 8.84 8.14 20.53
CA ALA A 289 8.63 8.17 21.98
C ALA A 289 8.57 9.57 22.58
N LYS A 290 9.39 10.52 22.08
CA LYS A 290 9.37 11.92 22.52
C LYS A 290 8.06 12.61 22.20
N ASP A 291 7.52 12.39 21.01
CA ASP A 291 6.25 12.98 20.59
C ASP A 291 5.07 12.30 21.27
N VAL A 292 5.10 10.99 21.42
CA VAL A 292 4.12 10.21 22.18
C VAL A 292 4.02 10.75 23.61
N ARG A 293 5.14 10.87 24.33
CA ARG A 293 5.17 11.43 25.67
C ARG A 293 4.62 12.85 25.72
N ARG A 294 5.03 13.71 24.81
CA ARG A 294 4.62 15.11 24.78
C ARG A 294 3.12 15.29 24.48
N LEU A 295 2.60 14.50 23.51
CA LEU A 295 1.25 14.70 22.98
C LEU A 295 0.19 13.84 23.67
N LEU A 296 0.55 12.62 24.12
CA LEU A 296 -0.40 11.66 24.66
C LEU A 296 -0.36 11.51 26.17
N SER A 297 0.70 12.00 26.86
CA SER A 297 0.86 11.86 28.32
C SER A 297 0.89 13.20 29.05
N GLY A 298 0.89 14.33 28.35
CA GLY A 298 0.92 15.66 28.95
C GLY A 298 -0.43 16.12 29.51
N PRO A 299 -0.46 17.18 30.35
CA PRO A 299 -1.71 17.74 30.92
C PRO A 299 -2.75 18.12 29.85
N ARG A 300 -2.31 18.60 28.68
CA ARG A 300 -3.16 18.93 27.54
C ARG A 300 -3.82 17.69 26.89
N ALA A 301 -3.21 16.51 27.00
CA ALA A 301 -3.78 15.27 26.51
C ALA A 301 -4.92 14.78 27.41
N ARG A 302 -4.80 14.98 28.72
CA ARG A 302 -5.86 14.65 29.71
C ARG A 302 -7.08 15.55 29.55
N ALA A 303 -6.89 16.84 29.28
CA ALA A 303 -7.97 17.81 29.10
C ALA A 303 -8.77 17.62 27.80
N ARG A 304 -8.22 16.93 26.81
CA ARG A 304 -8.86 16.68 25.49
C ARG A 304 -9.37 15.26 25.34
N GLY A 305 -9.60 14.57 26.43
CA GLY A 305 -10.23 13.28 26.65
C GLY A 305 -10.40 12.45 25.38
N GLY A 306 -9.37 11.79 24.93
CA GLY A 306 -9.58 11.12 23.66
C GLY A 306 -9.53 9.63 23.81
N ARG A 307 -10.65 8.95 23.73
CA ARG A 307 -10.72 7.60 23.17
C ARG A 307 -10.21 7.69 21.72
N LEU A 308 -9.56 6.65 21.19
CA LEU A 308 -9.51 6.44 19.75
C LEU A 308 -10.96 6.50 19.27
N GLY A 309 -11.33 7.49 18.48
CA GLY A 309 -12.72 7.70 18.07
C GLY A 309 -13.54 8.64 18.96
N ALA A 310 -12.95 9.40 19.84
CA ALA A 310 -13.57 10.56 20.49
C ALA A 310 -12.65 11.79 20.35
#